data_06c708b1acd6b7f0ba033a37e4d73545
#
_entry.id   06c708b1acd6b7f0ba033a37e4d73545
#
_cell.length_a   1.000
_cell.length_b   1.000
_cell.length_c   1.000
_cell.angle_alpha   90.00
_cell.angle_beta   90.00
_cell.angle_gamma   90.00
#
_symmetry.space_group_name_H-M   'P 1'
#
loop_
_entity.id
_entity.type
_entity.pdbx_description
1 polymer ?
#
loop_
_entity_poly.entity_id
_entity_poly.type
_entity_poly.pdbx_seq_one_letter_code
_entity_poly.pdbx_strand_id
1 'polypeptide(L)'
;MASFIIEGGHLLQGTITPQGAKNEALQVICATLLTEEEVIIRNIPNIRDVNNLIQLLRDIGVKVSKREDNTYSFQADELRLDYLESDEFVQKCAALRGSVMMIGPLLARMGKAIITKPGGDKIGRRRLDTHFLGFEKLGATFNRVEGRDVYEISAKKLKGTYMLLDEASVTGTANIIMAAVFAKGTTTIYNAACEPYLQQLCKMLNNMGARISGIASNLLTIEGVTSLHGTDHLILPDMIEVGSFIGMAAMCGDGIRIKNVSVENLGIIPDAFRRLGVKIKVEGDDLWVPRQKHYEIQLFMDGTIMTLADAPWPGLTPDLLSVLIVVATQARGSVLFHQKMFESRLFFVDKLIDMGAQIILCDPHRAVVVGHDRKITLRGGRMSSPDIRAGIALLIAAMSATGTSRIDNIEQIDRGYENIEGRLNALGAKIIRG
;
A
#
# COMPACT_ATOMS: atom_id res chain seq x y z
N MET A 1 5.77 21.80 -10.59
CA MET A 1 5.72 20.73 -9.56
C MET A 1 4.98 21.31 -8.38
N ALA A 2 3.92 20.66 -7.94
CA ALA A 2 3.19 21.08 -6.76
C ALA A 2 4.03 20.89 -5.50
N SER A 3 3.84 21.75 -4.51
CA SER A 3 4.57 21.70 -3.24
C SER A 3 3.63 21.92 -2.05
N PHE A 4 4.03 21.43 -0.88
CA PHE A 4 3.46 21.85 0.39
C PHE A 4 4.37 22.87 1.04
N ILE A 5 3.78 23.93 1.58
CA ILE A 5 4.41 24.87 2.52
C ILE A 5 3.78 24.61 3.88
N ILE A 6 4.60 24.23 4.86
CA ILE A 6 4.18 23.77 6.17
C ILE A 6 4.74 24.69 7.24
N GLU A 7 3.90 25.34 8.03
CA GLU A 7 4.29 25.99 9.27
C GLU A 7 4.28 24.94 10.38
N GLY A 8 5.43 24.61 10.91
CA GLY A 8 5.57 23.55 11.91
C GLY A 8 5.29 24.02 13.35
N GLY A 9 5.25 23.08 14.29
CA GLY A 9 5.09 23.34 15.72
C GLY A 9 3.64 23.52 16.20
N HIS A 10 2.65 23.35 15.32
CA HIS A 10 1.24 23.36 15.71
C HIS A 10 0.80 22.04 16.31
N LEU A 11 0.09 22.09 17.44
CA LEU A 11 -0.51 20.92 18.05
C LEU A 11 -1.83 20.58 17.38
N LEU A 12 -1.98 19.32 17.01
CA LEU A 12 -3.16 18.81 16.34
C LEU A 12 -4.13 18.18 17.36
N GLN A 13 -5.43 18.44 17.20
CA GLN A 13 -6.48 17.92 18.07
C GLN A 13 -7.67 17.44 17.26
N GLY A 14 -8.41 16.48 17.80
CA GLY A 14 -9.68 16.06 17.23
C GLY A 14 -9.69 14.62 16.74
N THR A 15 -10.47 14.41 15.69
CA THR A 15 -10.77 13.07 15.16
C THR A 15 -10.45 13.01 13.69
N ILE A 16 -9.83 11.90 13.26
CA ILE A 16 -9.56 11.61 11.85
C ILE A 16 -10.02 10.19 11.53
N THR A 17 -10.57 10.01 10.33
CA THR A 17 -10.99 8.70 9.82
C THR A 17 -10.08 8.31 8.66
N PRO A 18 -9.48 7.12 8.64
CA PRO A 18 -8.66 6.68 7.53
C PRO A 18 -9.52 6.49 6.26
N GLN A 19 -8.89 6.70 5.11
CA GLN A 19 -9.47 6.38 3.80
C GLN A 19 -9.51 4.88 3.56
N GLY A 20 -10.17 4.44 2.48
CA GLY A 20 -10.12 3.06 2.03
C GLY A 20 -8.72 2.62 1.61
N ALA A 21 -8.40 1.35 1.82
CA ALA A 21 -7.08 0.78 1.59
C ALA A 21 -6.70 0.83 0.10
N LYS A 22 -5.66 1.62 -0.25
CA LYS A 22 -5.14 1.71 -1.61
C LYS A 22 -4.82 0.35 -2.21
N ASN A 23 -4.09 -0.48 -1.45
CA ASN A 23 -3.58 -1.75 -1.94
C ASN A 23 -4.70 -2.77 -2.16
N GLU A 24 -5.79 -2.68 -1.41
CA GLU A 24 -7.02 -3.45 -1.64
C GLU A 24 -7.76 -2.95 -2.87
N ALA A 25 -7.97 -1.63 -2.97
CA ALA A 25 -8.66 -1.01 -4.10
C ALA A 25 -8.07 -1.44 -5.45
N LEU A 26 -6.73 -1.42 -5.59
CA LEU A 26 -6.05 -1.83 -6.81
C LEU A 26 -6.29 -3.30 -7.17
N GLN A 27 -6.53 -4.17 -6.19
CA GLN A 27 -6.79 -5.60 -6.41
C GLN A 27 -8.26 -5.86 -6.72
N VAL A 28 -9.17 -5.38 -5.86
CA VAL A 28 -10.61 -5.66 -5.99
C VAL A 28 -11.23 -4.98 -7.22
N ILE A 29 -10.72 -3.80 -7.61
CA ILE A 29 -11.13 -3.14 -8.85
C ILE A 29 -10.71 -3.97 -10.08
N CYS A 30 -9.51 -4.55 -10.11
CA CYS A 30 -9.12 -5.45 -11.19
C CYS A 30 -9.91 -6.76 -11.19
N ALA A 31 -10.31 -7.28 -10.02
CA ALA A 31 -11.11 -8.49 -9.91
C ALA A 31 -12.50 -8.35 -10.55
N THR A 32 -13.02 -7.13 -10.73
CA THR A 32 -14.29 -6.90 -11.45
C THR A 32 -14.26 -7.38 -12.90
N LEU A 33 -13.07 -7.51 -13.49
CA LEU A 33 -12.90 -8.06 -14.84
C LEU A 33 -13.25 -9.56 -14.93
N LEU A 34 -13.40 -10.27 -13.81
CA LEU A 34 -13.68 -11.70 -13.78
C LEU A 34 -15.15 -12.04 -14.02
N THR A 35 -16.06 -11.07 -14.06
CA THR A 35 -17.50 -11.29 -14.30
C THR A 35 -18.07 -10.25 -15.28
N GLU A 36 -19.17 -10.60 -15.94
CA GLU A 36 -19.97 -9.68 -16.76
C GLU A 36 -21.05 -8.96 -15.94
N GLU A 37 -21.32 -9.48 -14.74
CA GLU A 37 -22.30 -8.88 -13.85
C GLU A 37 -21.76 -7.66 -13.14
N GLU A 38 -22.67 -6.81 -12.65
CA GLU A 38 -22.31 -5.60 -11.93
C GLU A 38 -21.67 -5.94 -10.58
N VAL A 39 -20.54 -5.31 -10.30
CA VAL A 39 -19.83 -5.37 -9.01
C VAL A 39 -19.83 -3.97 -8.41
N ILE A 40 -20.32 -3.84 -7.18
CA ILE A 40 -20.29 -2.59 -6.41
C ILE A 40 -19.13 -2.63 -5.44
N ILE A 41 -18.32 -1.58 -5.45
CA ILE A 41 -17.19 -1.43 -4.51
C ILE A 41 -17.36 -0.12 -3.75
N ARG A 42 -17.34 -0.22 -2.42
CA ARG A 42 -17.53 0.88 -1.47
C ARG A 42 -16.21 1.27 -0.82
N ASN A 43 -16.13 2.50 -0.32
CA ASN A 43 -14.95 3.06 0.34
C ASN A 43 -13.69 3.08 -0.56
N ILE A 44 -13.88 3.31 -1.86
CA ILE A 44 -12.77 3.51 -2.81
C ILE A 44 -12.08 4.84 -2.50
N PRO A 45 -10.76 4.86 -2.21
CA PRO A 45 -10.07 6.11 -1.92
C PRO A 45 -9.92 6.95 -3.20
N ASN A 46 -10.19 8.25 -3.08
CA ASN A 46 -10.03 9.20 -4.18
C ASN A 46 -8.56 9.66 -4.28
N ILE A 47 -7.70 8.78 -4.71
CA ILE A 47 -6.26 8.99 -4.87
C ILE A 47 -5.83 8.77 -6.32
N ARG A 48 -4.73 9.39 -6.72
CA ARG A 48 -4.27 9.42 -8.11
C ARG A 48 -4.10 8.02 -8.73
N ASP A 49 -3.48 7.09 -8.03
CA ASP A 49 -3.21 5.74 -8.56
C ASP A 49 -4.51 4.96 -8.79
N VAL A 50 -5.51 5.10 -7.91
CA VAL A 50 -6.82 4.43 -8.05
C VAL A 50 -7.64 5.07 -9.17
N ASN A 51 -7.66 6.40 -9.27
CA ASN A 51 -8.35 7.10 -10.34
C ASN A 51 -7.76 6.75 -11.72
N ASN A 52 -6.44 6.63 -11.83
CA ASN A 52 -5.78 6.21 -13.06
C ASN A 52 -6.15 4.76 -13.44
N LEU A 53 -6.27 3.85 -12.45
CA LEU A 53 -6.71 2.48 -12.71
C LEU A 53 -8.17 2.44 -13.18
N ILE A 54 -9.06 3.18 -12.53
CA ILE A 54 -10.47 3.29 -12.95
C ILE A 54 -10.57 3.82 -14.38
N GLN A 55 -9.77 4.83 -14.73
CA GLN A 55 -9.76 5.35 -16.11
C GLN A 55 -9.25 4.29 -17.10
N LEU A 56 -8.20 3.55 -16.75
CA LEU A 56 -7.68 2.48 -17.60
C LEU A 56 -8.72 1.38 -17.83
N LEU A 57 -9.51 1.03 -16.80
CA LEU A 57 -10.60 0.07 -16.96
C LEU A 57 -11.72 0.60 -17.87
N ARG A 58 -12.07 1.88 -17.79
CA ARG A 58 -13.00 2.50 -18.73
C ARG A 58 -12.49 2.42 -20.17
N ASP A 59 -11.21 2.67 -20.36
CA ASP A 59 -10.60 2.66 -21.71
C ASP A 59 -10.64 1.27 -22.36
N ILE A 60 -10.55 0.20 -21.56
CA ILE A 60 -10.70 -1.19 -22.03
C ILE A 60 -12.17 -1.65 -22.12
N GLY A 61 -13.14 -0.76 -21.87
CA GLY A 61 -14.57 -1.05 -22.07
C GLY A 61 -15.39 -1.32 -20.82
N VAL A 62 -14.80 -1.29 -19.62
CA VAL A 62 -15.57 -1.48 -18.37
C VAL A 62 -16.50 -0.27 -18.15
N LYS A 63 -17.77 -0.53 -17.98
CA LYS A 63 -18.78 0.48 -17.61
C LYS A 63 -18.60 0.81 -16.11
N VAL A 64 -18.20 2.05 -15.81
CA VAL A 64 -17.94 2.49 -14.43
C VAL A 64 -18.85 3.68 -14.11
N SER A 65 -19.69 3.50 -13.09
CA SER A 65 -20.63 4.53 -12.62
C SER A 65 -20.37 4.87 -11.16
N LYS A 66 -20.27 6.17 -10.84
CA LYS A 66 -20.23 6.64 -9.46
C LYS A 66 -21.64 6.57 -8.89
N ARG A 67 -21.85 5.84 -7.79
CA ARG A 67 -23.15 5.68 -7.10
C ARG A 67 -23.30 6.71 -5.99
N GLU A 68 -22.30 6.80 -5.13
CA GLU A 68 -22.22 7.69 -3.98
C GLU A 68 -20.77 8.13 -3.82
N ASP A 69 -20.47 8.95 -2.80
CA ASP A 69 -19.08 9.27 -2.49
C ASP A 69 -18.31 7.99 -2.14
N ASN A 70 -17.16 7.83 -2.77
CA ASN A 70 -16.27 6.68 -2.63
C ASN A 70 -16.93 5.31 -2.93
N THR A 71 -18.07 5.32 -3.67
CA THR A 71 -18.79 4.10 -4.09
C THR A 71 -18.98 4.09 -5.60
N TYR A 72 -18.52 3.01 -6.23
CA TYR A 72 -18.60 2.84 -7.68
C TYR A 72 -19.15 1.47 -8.03
N SER A 73 -19.89 1.40 -9.14
CA SER A 73 -20.21 0.14 -9.79
C SER A 73 -19.37 -0.07 -11.04
N PHE A 74 -19.00 -1.32 -11.26
CA PHE A 74 -18.19 -1.78 -12.39
C PHE A 74 -18.93 -2.91 -13.10
N GLN A 75 -19.00 -2.83 -14.44
CA GLN A 75 -19.56 -3.90 -15.25
C GLN A 75 -18.68 -4.13 -16.48
N ALA A 76 -18.12 -5.33 -16.57
CA ALA A 76 -17.14 -5.72 -17.58
C ALA A 76 -17.77 -6.70 -18.60
N ASP A 77 -18.93 -6.35 -19.15
CA ASP A 77 -19.71 -7.17 -20.11
C ASP A 77 -19.15 -7.09 -21.55
N GLU A 78 -18.56 -5.96 -21.95
CA GLU A 78 -18.00 -5.74 -23.29
C GLU A 78 -16.58 -5.18 -23.20
N LEU A 79 -15.56 -6.04 -23.27
CA LEU A 79 -14.16 -5.62 -23.21
C LEU A 79 -13.56 -5.43 -24.60
N ARG A 80 -12.83 -4.33 -24.78
CA ARG A 80 -12.13 -3.97 -26.01
C ARG A 80 -10.72 -4.57 -26.01
N LEU A 81 -10.61 -5.82 -26.44
CA LEU A 81 -9.33 -6.53 -26.47
C LEU A 81 -8.33 -5.95 -27.48
N ASP A 82 -8.82 -5.34 -28.57
CA ASP A 82 -8.02 -4.60 -29.54
C ASP A 82 -7.27 -3.41 -28.92
N TYR A 83 -7.88 -2.74 -27.95
CA TYR A 83 -7.24 -1.63 -27.25
C TYR A 83 -6.03 -2.05 -26.43
N LEU A 84 -5.98 -3.29 -25.92
CA LEU A 84 -4.81 -3.80 -25.17
C LEU A 84 -3.51 -3.76 -26.00
N GLU A 85 -3.60 -3.82 -27.32
CA GLU A 85 -2.44 -3.78 -28.23
C GLU A 85 -2.01 -2.35 -28.60
N SER A 86 -2.78 -1.34 -28.21
CA SER A 86 -2.49 0.05 -28.54
C SER A 86 -1.29 0.62 -27.77
N ASP A 87 -0.58 1.57 -28.38
CA ASP A 87 0.51 2.28 -27.70
C ASP A 87 0.00 3.11 -26.52
N GLU A 88 -1.22 3.61 -26.60
CA GLU A 88 -1.85 4.36 -25.52
C GLU A 88 -2.04 3.48 -24.27
N PHE A 89 -2.56 2.27 -24.43
CA PHE A 89 -2.68 1.30 -23.33
C PHE A 89 -1.33 0.99 -22.71
N VAL A 90 -0.32 0.71 -23.53
CA VAL A 90 1.04 0.42 -23.08
C VAL A 90 1.62 1.58 -22.27
N GLN A 91 1.46 2.83 -22.73
CA GLN A 91 1.94 4.02 -22.01
C GLN A 91 1.22 4.22 -20.67
N LYS A 92 -0.11 4.05 -20.64
CA LYS A 92 -0.90 4.15 -19.40
C LYS A 92 -0.51 3.07 -18.38
N CYS A 93 -0.31 1.83 -18.82
CA CYS A 93 0.18 0.74 -17.98
C CYS A 93 1.59 1.01 -17.45
N ALA A 94 2.48 1.54 -18.28
CA ALA A 94 3.84 1.90 -17.87
C ALA A 94 3.88 3.03 -16.82
N ALA A 95 2.87 3.90 -16.78
CA ALA A 95 2.75 4.96 -15.78
C ALA A 95 2.17 4.50 -14.44
N LEU A 96 1.49 3.34 -14.39
CA LEU A 96 0.78 2.85 -13.21
C LEU A 96 1.20 1.43 -12.85
N ARG A 97 1.88 1.25 -11.71
CA ARG A 97 2.26 -0.10 -11.26
C ARG A 97 1.06 -1.03 -11.02
N GLY A 98 -0.06 -0.47 -10.53
CA GLY A 98 -1.30 -1.21 -10.31
C GLY A 98 -1.87 -1.88 -11.55
N SER A 99 -1.51 -1.43 -12.75
CA SER A 99 -1.95 -2.01 -14.02
C SER A 99 -1.59 -3.49 -14.17
N VAL A 100 -0.51 -3.94 -13.52
CA VAL A 100 -0.10 -5.35 -13.50
C VAL A 100 -1.19 -6.27 -12.96
N MET A 101 -2.08 -5.75 -12.12
CA MET A 101 -3.17 -6.53 -11.49
C MET A 101 -4.29 -6.94 -12.47
N MET A 102 -4.35 -6.33 -13.65
CA MET A 102 -5.32 -6.71 -14.69
C MET A 102 -4.94 -8.01 -15.42
N ILE A 103 -3.66 -8.44 -15.34
CA ILE A 103 -3.15 -9.57 -16.12
C ILE A 103 -3.88 -10.87 -15.76
N GLY A 104 -3.97 -11.19 -14.46
CA GLY A 104 -4.63 -12.40 -13.98
C GLY A 104 -6.07 -12.52 -14.44
N PRO A 105 -6.93 -11.50 -14.20
CA PRO A 105 -8.32 -11.52 -14.65
C PRO A 105 -8.48 -11.59 -16.17
N LEU A 106 -7.71 -10.82 -16.93
CA LEU A 106 -7.78 -10.85 -18.40
C LEU A 106 -7.34 -12.20 -18.96
N LEU A 107 -6.26 -12.77 -18.44
CA LEU A 107 -5.79 -14.10 -18.82
C LEU A 107 -6.84 -15.18 -18.49
N ALA A 108 -7.43 -15.11 -17.30
CA ALA A 108 -8.42 -16.09 -16.83
C ALA A 108 -9.70 -16.09 -17.67
N ARG A 109 -10.23 -14.91 -17.98
CA ARG A 109 -11.50 -14.76 -18.68
C ARG A 109 -11.36 -14.70 -20.19
N MET A 110 -10.34 -13.98 -20.70
CA MET A 110 -10.17 -13.72 -22.11
C MET A 110 -9.11 -14.60 -22.77
N GLY A 111 -8.34 -15.35 -21.99
CA GLY A 111 -7.24 -16.19 -22.48
C GLY A 111 -6.02 -15.41 -22.98
N LYS A 112 -6.04 -14.07 -22.87
CA LYS A 112 -4.97 -13.19 -23.33
C LYS A 112 -4.83 -11.99 -22.43
N ALA A 113 -3.59 -11.58 -22.16
CA ALA A 113 -3.25 -10.34 -21.49
C ALA A 113 -1.96 -9.76 -22.07
N ILE A 114 -1.75 -8.46 -21.88
CA ILE A 114 -0.52 -7.78 -22.27
C ILE A 114 0.14 -7.20 -21.04
N ILE A 115 1.45 -7.42 -20.94
CA ILE A 115 2.27 -6.85 -19.88
C ILE A 115 3.35 -5.96 -20.47
N THR A 116 3.51 -4.79 -19.90
CA THR A 116 4.63 -3.89 -20.12
C THR A 116 5.40 -3.71 -18.82
N LYS A 117 6.61 -3.17 -18.88
CA LYS A 117 7.36 -2.80 -17.68
C LYS A 117 6.58 -1.74 -16.90
N PRO A 118 5.98 -2.08 -15.75
CA PRO A 118 5.15 -1.14 -15.02
C PRO A 118 6.01 -0.07 -14.33
N GLY A 119 5.49 1.14 -14.27
CA GLY A 119 6.06 2.25 -13.51
C GLY A 119 5.94 2.07 -11.99
N GLY A 120 5.94 3.17 -11.26
CA GLY A 120 5.74 3.22 -9.81
C GLY A 120 6.92 3.82 -9.05
N ASP A 121 6.94 3.64 -7.73
CA ASP A 121 7.95 4.20 -6.84
C ASP A 121 9.35 3.64 -7.12
N LYS A 122 10.35 4.51 -7.06
CA LYS A 122 11.78 4.16 -7.21
C LYS A 122 12.36 3.73 -5.86
N ILE A 123 11.93 2.56 -5.36
CA ILE A 123 12.32 2.03 -4.03
C ILE A 123 13.25 0.80 -4.12
N GLY A 124 13.85 0.56 -5.27
CA GLY A 124 14.67 -0.60 -5.57
C GLY A 124 14.07 -1.47 -6.69
N ARG A 125 14.66 -2.63 -6.92
CA ARG A 125 14.17 -3.58 -7.92
C ARG A 125 12.84 -4.18 -7.46
N ARG A 126 11.85 -4.15 -8.34
CA ARG A 126 10.52 -4.72 -8.10
C ARG A 126 10.19 -5.68 -9.24
N ARG A 127 10.71 -6.89 -9.11
CA ARG A 127 10.57 -7.95 -10.12
C ARG A 127 9.12 -8.35 -10.31
N LEU A 128 8.84 -8.96 -11.45
CA LEU A 128 7.56 -9.56 -11.79
C LEU A 128 7.67 -11.08 -11.95
N ASP A 129 8.84 -11.65 -11.61
CA ASP A 129 9.16 -13.06 -11.81
C ASP A 129 8.11 -13.98 -11.17
N THR A 130 7.66 -13.66 -9.93
CA THR A 130 6.61 -14.43 -9.24
C THR A 130 5.29 -14.47 -10.03
N HIS A 131 4.92 -13.37 -10.70
CA HIS A 131 3.75 -13.34 -11.59
C HIS A 131 3.94 -14.29 -12.78
N PHE A 132 5.09 -14.19 -13.44
CA PHE A 132 5.39 -15.04 -14.61
C PHE A 132 5.44 -16.52 -14.26
N LEU A 133 6.16 -16.87 -13.20
CA LEU A 133 6.24 -18.25 -12.71
C LEU A 133 4.86 -18.81 -12.37
N GLY A 134 4.01 -18.02 -11.71
CA GLY A 134 2.66 -18.43 -11.38
C GLY A 134 1.80 -18.69 -12.62
N PHE A 135 1.82 -17.80 -13.60
CA PHE A 135 1.05 -17.97 -14.84
C PHE A 135 1.57 -19.13 -15.69
N GLU A 136 2.90 -19.31 -15.80
CA GLU A 136 3.51 -20.44 -16.48
C GLU A 136 3.12 -21.77 -15.83
N LYS A 137 3.12 -21.84 -14.51
CA LYS A 137 2.66 -23.01 -13.74
C LYS A 137 1.19 -23.33 -14.03
N LEU A 138 0.34 -22.32 -14.24
CA LEU A 138 -1.06 -22.49 -14.63
C LEU A 138 -1.21 -22.86 -16.12
N GLY A 139 -0.14 -22.88 -16.91
CA GLY A 139 -0.11 -23.28 -18.32
C GLY A 139 -0.21 -22.12 -19.32
N ALA A 140 0.09 -20.89 -18.89
CA ALA A 140 0.22 -19.76 -19.81
C ALA A 140 1.56 -19.76 -20.53
N THR A 141 1.61 -19.15 -21.70
CA THR A 141 2.79 -18.93 -22.52
C THR A 141 3.06 -17.42 -22.66
N PHE A 142 4.33 -17.08 -22.80
CA PHE A 142 4.80 -15.70 -22.92
C PHE A 142 5.47 -15.50 -24.27
N ASN A 143 5.00 -14.52 -25.04
CA ASN A 143 5.59 -14.14 -26.31
C ASN A 143 6.03 -12.68 -26.24
N ARG A 144 7.28 -12.38 -26.54
CA ARG A 144 7.73 -11.01 -26.69
C ARG A 144 7.18 -10.43 -27.98
N VAL A 145 6.54 -9.27 -27.91
CA VAL A 145 6.07 -8.57 -29.11
C VAL A 145 7.26 -7.92 -29.81
N GLU A 146 7.49 -8.28 -31.07
CA GLU A 146 8.63 -7.79 -31.84
C GLU A 146 8.60 -6.26 -31.99
N GLY A 147 9.74 -5.61 -31.75
CA GLY A 147 9.87 -4.16 -31.81
C GLY A 147 9.29 -3.37 -30.63
N ARG A 148 8.76 -4.06 -29.60
CA ARG A 148 8.19 -3.44 -28.38
C ARG A 148 8.75 -4.08 -27.11
N ASP A 149 8.87 -3.29 -26.03
CA ASP A 149 9.19 -3.83 -24.69
C ASP A 149 7.91 -4.29 -23.98
N VAL A 150 7.20 -5.21 -24.63
CA VAL A 150 5.88 -5.71 -24.23
C VAL A 150 5.87 -7.23 -24.39
N TYR A 151 5.23 -7.92 -23.46
CA TYR A 151 4.97 -9.35 -23.53
C TYR A 151 3.47 -9.62 -23.67
N GLU A 152 3.10 -10.45 -24.61
CA GLU A 152 1.80 -11.07 -24.68
C GLU A 152 1.80 -12.33 -23.84
N ILE A 153 0.81 -12.47 -22.98
CA ILE A 153 0.57 -13.67 -22.17
C ILE A 153 -0.71 -14.31 -22.71
N SER A 154 -0.65 -15.59 -23.00
CA SER A 154 -1.80 -16.32 -23.53
C SER A 154 -1.94 -17.70 -22.90
N ALA A 155 -3.19 -18.15 -22.76
CA ALA A 155 -3.52 -19.49 -22.32
C ALA A 155 -4.81 -19.97 -22.99
N LYS A 156 -4.78 -21.14 -23.64
CA LYS A 156 -6.00 -21.76 -24.15
C LYS A 156 -6.93 -22.24 -23.03
N LYS A 157 -6.35 -22.79 -21.97
CA LYS A 157 -7.03 -23.24 -20.74
C LYS A 157 -6.02 -23.24 -19.61
N LEU A 158 -6.35 -22.56 -18.54
CA LEU A 158 -5.59 -22.62 -17.30
C LEU A 158 -5.88 -23.96 -16.59
N LYS A 159 -4.85 -24.52 -15.94
CA LYS A 159 -4.93 -25.77 -15.18
C LYS A 159 -4.42 -25.56 -13.76
N GLY A 160 -5.21 -26.02 -12.80
CA GLY A 160 -4.81 -26.04 -11.40
C GLY A 160 -3.54 -26.86 -11.19
N THR A 161 -2.68 -26.39 -10.31
CA THR A 161 -1.39 -27.00 -9.99
C THR A 161 -0.93 -26.61 -8.59
N TYR A 162 0.03 -27.35 -8.06
CA TYR A 162 0.78 -26.94 -6.88
C TYR A 162 1.91 -26.00 -7.29
N MET A 163 2.08 -24.91 -6.54
CA MET A 163 3.21 -24.00 -6.69
C MET A 163 3.74 -23.52 -5.35
N LEU A 164 5.07 -23.50 -5.21
CA LEU A 164 5.79 -22.80 -4.18
C LEU A 164 6.29 -21.49 -4.79
N LEU A 165 5.88 -20.35 -4.22
CA LEU A 165 6.36 -19.05 -4.67
C LEU A 165 7.75 -18.77 -4.11
N ASP A 166 8.60 -18.18 -4.92
CA ASP A 166 9.96 -17.77 -4.57
C ASP A 166 10.00 -16.63 -3.54
N GLU A 167 8.96 -15.80 -3.52
CA GLU A 167 8.74 -14.77 -2.50
C GLU A 167 7.25 -14.64 -2.15
N ALA A 168 6.94 -14.16 -0.95
CA ALA A 168 5.57 -13.81 -0.55
C ALA A 168 5.15 -12.47 -1.21
N SER A 169 5.08 -12.48 -2.55
CA SER A 169 4.72 -11.30 -3.34
C SER A 169 3.23 -11.03 -3.26
N VAL A 170 2.84 -9.85 -2.74
CA VAL A 170 1.42 -9.45 -2.64
C VAL A 170 0.75 -9.42 -4.01
N THR A 171 1.35 -8.68 -4.95
CA THR A 171 0.76 -8.52 -6.29
C THR A 171 0.88 -9.80 -7.10
N GLY A 172 1.94 -10.59 -6.94
CA GLY A 172 2.10 -11.90 -7.55
C GLY A 172 1.01 -12.86 -7.07
N THR A 173 0.84 -13.00 -5.75
CA THR A 173 -0.18 -13.86 -5.16
C THR A 173 -1.58 -13.46 -5.63
N ALA A 174 -1.94 -12.16 -5.58
CA ALA A 174 -3.26 -11.67 -5.99
C ALA A 174 -3.54 -11.97 -7.48
N ASN A 175 -2.57 -11.75 -8.35
CA ASN A 175 -2.72 -12.05 -9.78
C ASN A 175 -2.90 -13.55 -10.05
N ILE A 176 -2.10 -14.39 -9.36
CA ILE A 176 -2.21 -15.84 -9.47
C ILE A 176 -3.59 -16.33 -8.97
N ILE A 177 -4.08 -15.80 -7.85
CA ILE A 177 -5.43 -16.11 -7.34
C ILE A 177 -6.47 -15.76 -8.39
N MET A 178 -6.45 -14.55 -8.95
CA MET A 178 -7.42 -14.10 -9.95
C MET A 178 -7.36 -14.92 -11.25
N ALA A 179 -6.20 -15.46 -11.60
CA ALA A 179 -6.09 -16.41 -12.71
C ALA A 179 -6.58 -17.82 -12.35
N ALA A 180 -6.27 -18.28 -11.14
CA ALA A 180 -6.54 -19.65 -10.68
C ALA A 180 -8.04 -19.93 -10.45
N VAL A 181 -8.87 -18.91 -10.20
CA VAL A 181 -10.31 -19.09 -9.96
C VAL A 181 -11.03 -19.74 -11.16
N PHE A 182 -10.49 -19.62 -12.39
CA PHE A 182 -11.01 -20.29 -13.58
C PHE A 182 -10.11 -21.44 -14.07
N ALA A 183 -9.04 -21.77 -13.35
CA ALA A 183 -8.18 -22.89 -13.73
C ALA A 183 -8.88 -24.23 -13.48
N LYS A 184 -8.83 -25.13 -14.45
CA LYS A 184 -9.46 -26.47 -14.31
C LYS A 184 -8.76 -27.28 -13.21
N GLY A 185 -9.48 -27.71 -12.19
CA GLY A 185 -8.98 -28.49 -11.06
C GLY A 185 -8.60 -27.61 -9.87
N THR A 186 -7.68 -28.05 -9.06
CA THR A 186 -7.28 -27.38 -7.83
C THR A 186 -5.90 -26.75 -7.96
N THR A 187 -5.79 -25.49 -7.57
CA THR A 187 -4.51 -24.78 -7.43
C THR A 187 -4.15 -24.65 -5.96
N THR A 188 -2.95 -25.04 -5.60
CA THR A 188 -2.38 -24.83 -4.27
C THR A 188 -1.20 -23.87 -4.37
N ILE A 189 -1.27 -22.75 -3.65
CA ILE A 189 -0.22 -21.73 -3.59
C ILE A 189 0.41 -21.80 -2.21
N TYR A 190 1.68 -22.17 -2.12
CA TYR A 190 2.46 -22.13 -0.89
C TYR A 190 3.42 -20.95 -0.92
N ASN A 191 3.73 -20.37 0.23
CA ASN A 191 4.41 -19.08 0.39
C ASN A 191 3.61 -17.91 -0.24
N ALA A 192 2.29 -18.01 -0.19
CA ALA A 192 1.39 -16.91 -0.58
C ALA A 192 1.54 -15.72 0.37
N ALA A 193 1.41 -14.51 -0.14
CA ALA A 193 1.20 -13.34 0.69
C ALA A 193 -0.16 -13.44 1.40
N CYS A 194 -0.28 -12.89 2.61
CA CYS A 194 -1.51 -12.99 3.40
C CYS A 194 -1.89 -11.69 4.15
N GLU A 195 -1.52 -10.56 3.60
CA GLU A 195 -1.91 -9.24 4.09
C GLU A 195 -3.42 -9.07 4.12
N PRO A 196 -3.99 -8.25 5.04
CA PRO A 196 -5.43 -8.05 5.16
C PRO A 196 -6.13 -7.71 3.85
N TYR A 197 -5.55 -6.85 3.03
CA TYR A 197 -6.11 -6.49 1.72
C TYR A 197 -6.12 -7.64 0.71
N LEU A 198 -5.19 -8.60 0.79
CA LEU A 198 -5.23 -9.82 -0.01
C LEU A 198 -6.30 -10.80 0.50
N GLN A 199 -6.46 -10.87 1.83
CA GLN A 199 -7.55 -11.65 2.43
C GLN A 199 -8.91 -11.13 1.97
N GLN A 200 -9.09 -9.80 1.86
CA GLN A 200 -10.31 -9.19 1.36
C GLN A 200 -10.56 -9.50 -0.12
N LEU A 201 -9.53 -9.51 -0.96
CA LEU A 201 -9.65 -10.01 -2.33
C LEU A 201 -10.20 -11.45 -2.36
N CYS A 202 -9.64 -12.35 -1.54
CA CYS A 202 -10.12 -13.73 -1.47
C CYS A 202 -11.58 -13.83 -0.98
N LYS A 203 -11.94 -13.02 0.04
CA LYS A 203 -13.34 -12.97 0.56
C LYS A 203 -14.30 -12.42 -0.51
N MET A 204 -13.91 -11.35 -1.21
CA MET A 204 -14.70 -10.80 -2.31
C MET A 204 -14.90 -11.85 -3.42
N LEU A 205 -13.85 -12.54 -3.85
CA LEU A 205 -13.95 -13.59 -4.86
C LEU A 205 -14.84 -14.75 -4.40
N ASN A 206 -14.76 -15.17 -3.13
CA ASN A 206 -15.66 -16.18 -2.59
C ASN A 206 -17.12 -15.69 -2.57
N ASN A 207 -17.36 -14.43 -2.26
CA ASN A 207 -18.69 -13.82 -2.37
C ASN A 207 -19.20 -13.75 -3.81
N MET A 208 -18.29 -13.74 -4.80
CA MET A 208 -18.61 -13.83 -6.22
C MET A 208 -18.81 -15.27 -6.70
N GLY A 209 -18.62 -16.27 -5.84
CA GLY A 209 -18.81 -17.70 -6.16
C GLY A 209 -17.52 -18.50 -6.37
N ALA A 210 -16.34 -17.91 -6.12
CA ALA A 210 -15.09 -18.67 -6.10
C ALA A 210 -15.02 -19.62 -4.89
N ARG A 211 -14.06 -20.53 -4.91
CA ARG A 211 -13.82 -21.51 -3.85
C ARG A 211 -12.37 -21.43 -3.38
N ILE A 212 -12.10 -20.48 -2.51
CA ILE A 212 -10.77 -20.21 -1.95
C ILE A 212 -10.79 -20.56 -0.47
N SER A 213 -9.85 -21.39 -0.04
CA SER A 213 -9.62 -21.75 1.36
C SER A 213 -8.18 -21.45 1.78
N GLY A 214 -7.91 -21.49 3.10
CA GLY A 214 -6.60 -21.12 3.66
C GLY A 214 -6.40 -19.61 3.75
N ILE A 215 -7.44 -18.80 3.62
CA ILE A 215 -7.39 -17.33 3.75
C ILE A 215 -6.77 -16.95 5.10
N ALA A 216 -5.92 -15.93 5.10
CA ALA A 216 -5.11 -15.49 6.23
C ALA A 216 -3.91 -16.39 6.57
N SER A 217 -3.59 -17.36 5.71
CA SER A 217 -2.36 -18.15 5.82
C SER A 217 -1.49 -18.02 4.55
N ASN A 218 -0.28 -18.52 4.61
CA ASN A 218 0.62 -18.58 3.47
C ASN A 218 0.40 -19.81 2.58
N LEU A 219 -0.66 -20.58 2.83
CA LEU A 219 -1.05 -21.76 2.05
C LEU A 219 -2.51 -21.60 1.60
N LEU A 220 -2.70 -21.25 0.34
CA LEU A 220 -4.01 -21.08 -0.26
C LEU A 220 -4.35 -22.28 -1.15
N THR A 221 -5.61 -22.69 -1.11
CA THR A 221 -6.18 -23.69 -2.02
C THR A 221 -7.36 -23.08 -2.76
N ILE A 222 -7.36 -23.19 -4.09
CA ILE A 222 -8.36 -22.62 -4.98
C ILE A 222 -8.90 -23.72 -5.87
N GLU A 223 -10.19 -24.00 -5.77
CA GLU A 223 -10.89 -24.88 -6.68
C GLU A 223 -11.46 -24.05 -7.83
N GLY A 224 -11.09 -24.39 -9.05
CA GLY A 224 -11.55 -23.66 -10.23
C GLY A 224 -13.05 -23.78 -10.44
N VAL A 225 -13.67 -22.67 -10.81
CA VAL A 225 -15.10 -22.56 -11.13
C VAL A 225 -15.30 -22.17 -12.60
N THR A 226 -16.51 -22.28 -13.10
CA THR A 226 -16.84 -21.97 -14.50
C THR A 226 -17.25 -20.53 -14.74
N SER A 227 -17.75 -19.86 -13.69
CA SER A 227 -18.21 -18.46 -13.74
C SER A 227 -18.19 -17.85 -12.35
N LEU A 228 -18.13 -16.53 -12.30
CA LEU A 228 -18.33 -15.72 -11.12
C LEU A 228 -19.48 -14.75 -11.37
N HIS A 229 -20.21 -14.40 -10.33
CA HIS A 229 -21.32 -13.44 -10.36
C HIS A 229 -20.93 -12.09 -9.74
N GLY A 230 -21.84 -11.11 -9.81
CA GLY A 230 -21.69 -9.80 -9.18
C GLY A 230 -21.69 -9.86 -7.65
N THR A 231 -21.19 -8.83 -7.03
CA THR A 231 -21.16 -8.68 -5.56
C THR A 231 -21.12 -7.22 -5.13
N ASP A 232 -21.35 -6.98 -3.84
CA ASP A 232 -21.14 -5.70 -3.16
C ASP A 232 -20.00 -5.90 -2.14
N HIS A 233 -18.91 -5.11 -2.29
CA HIS A 233 -17.70 -5.22 -1.48
C HIS A 233 -17.35 -3.90 -0.82
N LEU A 234 -17.03 -3.93 0.47
CA LEU A 234 -16.57 -2.80 1.26
C LEU A 234 -15.04 -2.92 1.49
N ILE A 235 -14.29 -1.97 0.95
CA ILE A 235 -12.84 -1.86 1.17
C ILE A 235 -12.56 -1.50 2.62
N LEU A 236 -11.60 -2.20 3.24
CA LEU A 236 -11.11 -1.90 4.59
C LEU A 236 -10.49 -0.50 4.68
N PRO A 237 -10.46 0.13 5.87
CA PRO A 237 -9.62 1.31 6.10
C PRO A 237 -8.15 0.97 5.84
N ASP A 238 -7.39 1.94 5.30
CA ASP A 238 -5.97 1.74 4.97
C ASP A 238 -5.12 1.64 6.24
N MET A 239 -4.67 0.44 6.59
CA MET A 239 -3.82 0.20 7.77
C MET A 239 -2.51 0.98 7.72
N ILE A 240 -2.01 1.33 6.52
CA ILE A 240 -0.80 2.14 6.36
C ILE A 240 -1.09 3.60 6.69
N GLU A 241 -2.25 4.10 6.29
CA GLU A 241 -2.68 5.44 6.68
C GLU A 241 -2.94 5.51 8.19
N VAL A 242 -3.57 4.48 8.78
CA VAL A 242 -3.72 4.37 10.25
C VAL A 242 -2.36 4.48 10.95
N GLY A 243 -1.36 3.72 10.51
CA GLY A 243 0.00 3.80 11.04
C GLY A 243 0.62 5.19 10.86
N SER A 244 0.39 5.84 9.73
CA SER A 244 0.85 7.21 9.47
C SER A 244 0.19 8.20 10.44
N PHE A 245 -1.11 8.04 10.74
CA PHE A 245 -1.81 8.88 11.71
C PHE A 245 -1.38 8.61 13.16
N ILE A 246 -1.03 7.37 13.52
CA ILE A 246 -0.41 7.09 14.82
C ILE A 246 0.92 7.86 14.94
N GLY A 247 1.75 7.82 13.92
CA GLY A 247 3.03 8.56 13.88
C GLY A 247 2.82 10.07 13.94
N MET A 248 1.88 10.62 13.18
CA MET A 248 1.49 12.02 13.21
C MET A 248 1.01 12.44 14.60
N ALA A 249 0.11 11.65 15.20
CA ALA A 249 -0.40 11.91 16.55
C ALA A 249 0.71 11.84 17.62
N ALA A 250 1.67 10.91 17.46
CA ALA A 250 2.82 10.82 18.36
C ALA A 250 3.73 12.05 18.25
N MET A 251 3.94 12.59 17.05
CA MET A 251 4.83 13.73 16.82
C MET A 251 4.19 15.08 17.14
N CYS A 252 2.95 15.31 16.70
CA CYS A 252 2.27 16.60 16.68
C CYS A 252 0.96 16.64 17.48
N GLY A 253 0.45 15.49 17.96
CA GLY A 253 -0.89 15.42 18.56
C GLY A 253 -0.97 15.95 19.99
N ASP A 254 -2.11 16.59 20.30
CA ASP A 254 -2.56 16.91 21.65
C ASP A 254 -3.84 16.12 21.99
N GLY A 255 -3.80 14.82 21.73
CA GLY A 255 -4.92 13.90 21.80
C GLY A 255 -5.65 13.77 20.47
N ILE A 256 -5.37 12.70 19.74
CA ILE A 256 -5.98 12.38 18.43
C ILE A 256 -6.75 11.06 18.55
N ARG A 257 -7.98 11.07 18.07
CA ARG A 257 -8.80 9.88 17.86
C ARG A 257 -8.76 9.49 16.38
N ILE A 258 -8.32 8.27 16.10
CA ILE A 258 -8.36 7.66 14.77
C ILE A 258 -9.53 6.69 14.76
N LYS A 259 -10.57 6.98 13.97
CA LYS A 259 -11.85 6.24 13.97
C LYS A 259 -11.88 5.11 12.95
N ASN A 260 -12.67 4.08 13.28
CA ASN A 260 -13.01 2.99 12.34
C ASN A 260 -11.76 2.40 11.69
N VAL A 261 -10.77 2.03 12.49
CA VAL A 261 -9.45 1.61 12.01
C VAL A 261 -9.38 0.13 11.62
N SER A 262 -10.45 -0.64 11.87
CA SER A 262 -10.47 -2.10 11.74
C SER A 262 -9.34 -2.75 12.55
N VAL A 263 -9.42 -2.60 13.88
CA VAL A 263 -8.36 -3.00 14.84
C VAL A 263 -7.86 -4.42 14.60
N GLU A 264 -8.75 -5.36 14.27
CA GLU A 264 -8.42 -6.75 13.98
C GLU A 264 -7.47 -6.93 12.78
N ASN A 265 -7.45 -5.96 11.86
CA ASN A 265 -6.65 -5.98 10.63
C ASN A 265 -5.36 -5.15 10.73
N LEU A 266 -5.06 -4.55 11.89
CA LEU A 266 -3.83 -3.74 12.07
C LEU A 266 -2.58 -4.58 12.36
N GLY A 267 -2.75 -5.84 12.81
CA GLY A 267 -1.64 -6.72 13.15
C GLY A 267 -0.64 -6.08 14.12
N ILE A 268 0.64 -6.14 13.80
CA ILE A 268 1.73 -5.64 14.65
C ILE A 268 1.89 -4.10 14.64
N ILE A 269 1.13 -3.37 13.80
CA ILE A 269 1.34 -1.93 13.61
C ILE A 269 1.29 -1.12 14.92
N PRO A 270 0.25 -1.23 15.77
CA PRO A 270 0.22 -0.49 17.04
C PRO A 270 1.37 -0.88 17.97
N ASP A 271 1.78 -2.14 17.97
CA ASP A 271 2.86 -2.62 18.84
C ASP A 271 4.24 -2.13 18.40
N ALA A 272 4.47 -1.94 17.09
CA ALA A 272 5.68 -1.32 16.60
C ALA A 272 5.85 0.11 17.14
N PHE A 273 4.77 0.89 17.21
CA PHE A 273 4.80 2.22 17.85
C PHE A 273 4.94 2.13 19.37
N ARG A 274 4.28 1.17 20.03
CA ARG A 274 4.45 0.92 21.50
C ARG A 274 5.88 0.57 21.85
N ARG A 275 6.60 -0.14 20.99
CA ARG A 275 8.04 -0.42 21.20
C ARG A 275 8.90 0.83 21.14
N LEU A 276 8.48 1.88 20.43
CA LEU A 276 9.09 3.19 20.49
C LEU A 276 8.64 4.02 21.72
N GLY A 277 7.77 3.45 22.58
CA GLY A 277 7.25 4.09 23.78
C GLY A 277 5.96 4.90 23.57
N VAL A 278 5.39 4.92 22.37
CA VAL A 278 4.14 5.65 22.08
C VAL A 278 2.97 5.00 22.79
N LYS A 279 2.22 5.79 23.56
CA LYS A 279 1.00 5.35 24.24
C LYS A 279 -0.16 5.36 23.26
N ILE A 280 -0.83 4.22 23.13
CA ILE A 280 -1.99 4.02 22.26
C ILE A 280 -3.04 3.24 23.05
N LYS A 281 -4.27 3.74 23.12
CA LYS A 281 -5.42 3.05 23.69
C LYS A 281 -6.34 2.59 22.56
N VAL A 282 -6.83 1.36 22.68
CA VAL A 282 -7.87 0.82 21.79
C VAL A 282 -9.21 1.05 22.48
N GLU A 283 -10.16 1.68 21.78
CA GLU A 283 -11.49 2.00 22.28
C GLU A 283 -12.55 1.56 21.24
N GLY A 284 -12.99 0.30 21.35
CA GLY A 284 -13.80 -0.35 20.29
C GLY A 284 -12.99 -0.52 19.02
N ASP A 285 -13.48 0.03 17.91
CA ASP A 285 -12.75 0.04 16.63
C ASP A 285 -11.99 1.35 16.37
N ASP A 286 -11.80 2.17 17.42
CA ASP A 286 -11.03 3.42 17.36
C ASP A 286 -9.67 3.25 18.08
N LEU A 287 -8.69 4.05 17.68
CA LEU A 287 -7.47 4.27 18.43
C LEU A 287 -7.44 5.67 19.02
N TRP A 288 -7.14 5.77 20.31
CA TRP A 288 -6.84 7.03 20.97
C TRP A 288 -5.35 7.16 21.23
N VAL A 289 -4.74 8.19 20.68
CA VAL A 289 -3.32 8.53 20.88
C VAL A 289 -3.25 9.82 21.70
N PRO A 290 -2.98 9.74 23.02
CA PRO A 290 -2.83 10.92 23.87
C PRO A 290 -1.57 11.70 23.48
N ARG A 291 -1.47 12.94 23.95
CA ARG A 291 -0.25 13.74 23.78
C ARG A 291 0.96 13.01 24.36
N GLN A 292 2.01 12.88 23.55
CA GLN A 292 3.26 12.23 23.91
C GLN A 292 4.28 13.30 24.36
N LYS A 293 4.23 13.72 25.63
CA LYS A 293 5.21 14.67 26.19
C LYS A 293 6.61 14.06 26.31
N HIS A 294 6.66 12.77 26.59
CA HIS A 294 7.85 11.96 26.72
C HIS A 294 7.50 10.51 26.34
N TYR A 295 8.35 9.85 25.60
CA TYR A 295 8.24 8.42 25.31
C TYR A 295 9.63 7.82 25.10
N GLU A 296 9.82 6.57 25.54
CA GLU A 296 11.10 5.91 25.64
C GLU A 296 11.10 4.59 24.85
N ILE A 297 12.11 4.40 24.03
CA ILE A 297 12.30 3.20 23.24
C ILE A 297 12.56 2.03 24.17
N GLN A 298 11.82 0.94 23.99
CA GLN A 298 12.02 -0.31 24.75
C GLN A 298 13.36 -0.94 24.36
N LEU A 299 14.02 -1.54 25.33
CA LEU A 299 15.14 -2.43 25.08
C LEU A 299 14.66 -3.88 24.92
N PHE A 300 15.47 -4.74 24.34
CA PHE A 300 15.22 -6.17 24.44
C PHE A 300 15.34 -6.66 25.89
N MET A 301 14.87 -7.88 26.17
CA MET A 301 14.82 -8.43 27.54
C MET A 301 16.21 -8.53 28.19
N ASP A 302 17.26 -8.64 27.40
CA ASP A 302 18.66 -8.68 27.82
C ASP A 302 19.30 -7.28 27.96
N GLY A 303 18.51 -6.20 27.76
CA GLY A 303 18.98 -4.82 27.83
C GLY A 303 19.67 -4.32 26.56
N THR A 304 19.71 -5.10 25.50
CA THR A 304 20.31 -4.68 24.21
C THR A 304 19.40 -3.73 23.43
N ILE A 305 20.00 -2.98 22.50
CA ILE A 305 19.31 -1.99 21.67
C ILE A 305 18.25 -2.67 20.78
N MET A 306 17.03 -2.14 20.80
CA MET A 306 15.91 -2.59 19.98
C MET A 306 16.24 -2.53 18.48
N THR A 307 15.86 -3.59 17.77
CA THR A 307 15.84 -3.60 16.31
C THR A 307 14.39 -3.68 15.80
N LEU A 308 14.00 -2.76 14.95
CA LEU A 308 12.75 -2.80 14.19
C LEU A 308 13.06 -3.15 12.73
N ALA A 309 12.58 -4.28 12.27
CA ALA A 309 12.79 -4.78 10.92
C ALA A 309 11.45 -5.01 10.23
N ASP A 310 11.40 -4.71 8.92
CA ASP A 310 10.26 -5.10 8.09
C ASP A 310 10.32 -6.60 7.76
N ALA A 311 9.15 -7.15 7.50
CA ALA A 311 8.98 -8.54 7.08
C ALA A 311 7.63 -8.70 6.37
N PRO A 312 7.45 -9.76 5.54
CA PRO A 312 6.14 -10.15 5.03
C PRO A 312 5.13 -10.31 6.17
N TRP A 313 3.87 -10.00 5.89
CA TRP A 313 2.78 -10.14 6.86
C TRP A 313 2.74 -11.58 7.46
N PRO A 314 2.49 -11.73 8.79
CA PRO A 314 2.07 -10.71 9.75
C PRO A 314 3.22 -9.90 10.40
N GLY A 315 4.40 -9.90 9.81
CA GLY A 315 5.49 -9.03 10.22
C GLY A 315 5.21 -7.54 9.93
N LEU A 316 6.15 -6.69 10.34
CA LEU A 316 6.02 -5.24 10.17
C LEU A 316 6.11 -4.86 8.69
N THR A 317 5.08 -4.20 8.19
CA THR A 317 5.05 -3.72 6.80
C THR A 317 6.19 -2.74 6.51
N PRO A 318 6.90 -2.89 5.37
CA PRO A 318 7.96 -1.95 4.96
C PRO A 318 7.45 -0.53 4.74
N ASP A 319 6.15 -0.36 4.51
CA ASP A 319 5.54 0.93 4.19
C ASP A 319 5.48 1.89 5.39
N LEU A 320 5.65 1.41 6.62
CA LEU A 320 5.61 2.22 7.84
C LEU A 320 6.98 2.49 8.46
N LEU A 321 8.06 1.86 7.98
CA LEU A 321 9.39 2.11 8.56
C LEU A 321 9.79 3.58 8.51
N SER A 322 9.47 4.30 7.44
CA SER A 322 9.77 5.73 7.31
C SER A 322 9.08 6.57 8.40
N VAL A 323 7.82 6.28 8.70
CA VAL A 323 7.07 6.96 9.78
C VAL A 323 7.63 6.61 11.15
N LEU A 324 7.96 5.33 11.39
CA LEU A 324 8.57 4.88 12.65
C LEU A 324 9.94 5.52 12.87
N ILE A 325 10.76 5.71 11.81
CA ILE A 325 12.03 6.44 11.88
C ILE A 325 11.79 7.88 12.34
N VAL A 326 10.83 8.58 11.75
CA VAL A 326 10.49 9.96 12.17
C VAL A 326 10.08 10.00 13.63
N VAL A 327 9.20 9.10 14.07
CA VAL A 327 8.78 9.02 15.49
C VAL A 327 9.97 8.76 16.41
N ALA A 328 10.87 7.87 16.04
CA ALA A 328 12.05 7.54 16.84
C ALA A 328 12.98 8.76 17.04
N THR A 329 13.02 9.73 16.12
CA THR A 329 13.88 10.93 16.27
C THR A 329 13.59 11.74 17.54
N GLN A 330 12.37 11.65 18.07
CA GLN A 330 11.93 12.41 19.24
C GLN A 330 11.72 11.53 20.49
N ALA A 331 11.95 10.21 20.40
CA ALA A 331 11.95 9.30 21.54
C ALA A 331 13.20 9.48 22.41
N ARG A 332 13.19 8.95 23.62
CA ARG A 332 14.39 8.71 24.41
C ARG A 332 14.98 7.36 24.06
N GLY A 333 16.29 7.31 23.78
CA GLY A 333 17.00 6.06 23.51
C GLY A 333 17.42 5.92 22.05
N SER A 334 17.86 4.72 21.69
CA SER A 334 18.36 4.39 20.35
C SER A 334 17.66 3.16 19.79
N VAL A 335 17.49 3.09 18.49
CA VAL A 335 16.89 1.96 17.79
C VAL A 335 17.56 1.74 16.44
N LEU A 336 17.79 0.48 16.10
CA LEU A 336 18.23 0.07 14.78
C LEU A 336 17.00 -0.23 13.90
N PHE A 337 16.87 0.47 12.77
CA PHE A 337 15.93 0.11 11.72
C PHE A 337 16.62 -0.75 10.66
N HIS A 338 15.98 -1.85 10.29
CA HIS A 338 16.49 -2.76 9.27
C HIS A 338 15.44 -2.95 8.17
N GLN A 339 15.62 -2.28 7.05
CA GLN A 339 14.80 -2.40 5.85
C GLN A 339 15.28 -3.59 5.03
N LYS A 340 14.59 -4.73 5.11
CA LYS A 340 14.97 -5.98 4.44
C LYS A 340 14.41 -6.13 3.04
N MET A 341 13.19 -5.59 2.82
CA MET A 341 12.41 -5.90 1.63
C MET A 341 12.71 -5.00 0.43
N PHE A 342 13.30 -3.80 0.64
CA PHE A 342 13.55 -2.83 -0.43
C PHE A 342 14.91 -2.16 -0.26
N GLU A 343 15.61 -1.95 -1.39
CA GLU A 343 17.02 -1.50 -1.41
C GLU A 343 17.20 0.01 -1.22
N SER A 344 16.17 0.83 -1.50
CA SER A 344 16.35 2.29 -1.61
C SER A 344 15.42 3.12 -0.72
N ARG A 345 14.72 2.50 0.23
CA ARG A 345 13.73 3.21 1.06
C ARG A 345 14.33 4.07 2.16
N LEU A 346 15.58 3.86 2.57
CA LEU A 346 16.21 4.63 3.64
C LEU A 346 16.90 5.92 3.18
N PHE A 347 17.04 6.18 1.89
CA PHE A 347 17.73 7.38 1.41
C PHE A 347 17.09 8.71 1.80
N PHE A 348 15.78 8.70 2.14
CA PHE A 348 15.10 9.90 2.62
C PHE A 348 15.63 10.38 3.99
N VAL A 349 16.34 9.55 4.75
CA VAL A 349 16.87 9.91 6.09
C VAL A 349 17.85 11.07 6.03
N ASP A 350 18.52 11.31 4.88
CA ASP A 350 19.36 12.47 4.67
C ASP A 350 18.61 13.78 4.93
N LYS A 351 17.33 13.83 4.55
CA LYS A 351 16.48 15.01 4.81
C LYS A 351 16.16 15.17 6.29
N LEU A 352 16.01 14.08 7.03
CA LEU A 352 15.85 14.15 8.48
C LEU A 352 17.14 14.61 9.18
N ILE A 353 18.30 14.18 8.69
CA ILE A 353 19.62 14.64 9.16
C ILE A 353 19.77 16.14 8.91
N ASP A 354 19.42 16.63 7.71
CA ASP A 354 19.38 18.06 7.39
C ASP A 354 18.46 18.86 8.35
N MET A 355 17.36 18.26 8.80
CA MET A 355 16.45 18.83 9.79
C MET A 355 16.99 18.76 11.22
N GLY A 356 18.15 18.12 11.45
CA GLY A 356 18.81 17.99 12.74
C GLY A 356 18.58 16.68 13.48
N ALA A 357 18.00 15.66 12.84
CA ALA A 357 17.87 14.33 13.45
C ALA A 357 19.23 13.65 13.60
N GLN A 358 19.43 12.90 14.68
CA GLN A 358 20.63 12.10 14.90
C GLN A 358 20.40 10.69 14.33
N ILE A 359 20.81 10.49 13.09
CA ILE A 359 20.68 9.23 12.38
C ILE A 359 22.03 8.83 11.80
N ILE A 360 22.42 7.59 11.98
CA ILE A 360 23.59 6.97 11.34
C ILE A 360 23.05 6.01 10.28
N LEU A 361 23.21 6.35 9.00
CA LEU A 361 22.93 5.45 7.90
C LEU A 361 24.10 4.46 7.76
N CYS A 362 23.93 3.23 8.23
CA CYS A 362 24.99 2.22 8.22
C CYS A 362 25.25 1.67 6.81
N ASP A 363 24.17 1.44 6.07
CA ASP A 363 24.16 0.98 4.68
C ASP A 363 22.76 1.24 4.07
N PRO A 364 22.48 0.85 2.81
CA PRO A 364 21.18 1.06 2.17
C PRO A 364 20.00 0.42 2.92
N HIS A 365 20.24 -0.54 3.81
CA HIS A 365 19.25 -1.33 4.50
C HIS A 365 19.13 -1.03 6.00
N ARG A 366 20.13 -0.38 6.61
CA ARG A 366 20.20 -0.20 8.07
C ARG A 366 20.49 1.22 8.47
N ALA A 367 19.71 1.72 9.42
CA ALA A 367 19.91 3.04 10.02
C ALA A 367 19.73 2.97 11.54
N VAL A 368 20.63 3.57 12.28
CA VAL A 368 20.49 3.77 13.72
C VAL A 368 19.95 5.16 13.98
N VAL A 369 18.84 5.26 14.71
CA VAL A 369 18.27 6.53 15.16
C VAL A 369 18.59 6.70 16.64
N VAL A 370 19.17 7.85 17.00
CA VAL A 370 19.35 8.30 18.38
C VAL A 370 18.32 9.40 18.63
N GLY A 371 17.34 9.12 19.45
CA GLY A 371 16.24 10.04 19.69
C GLY A 371 16.62 11.21 20.60
N HIS A 372 16.01 12.37 20.36
CA HIS A 372 16.29 13.62 21.07
C HIS A 372 15.59 13.77 22.44
N ASP A 373 14.74 12.82 22.86
CA ASP A 373 13.93 12.94 24.07
C ASP A 373 13.12 14.25 24.13
N ARG A 374 12.67 14.73 22.97
CA ARG A 374 12.00 16.03 22.76
C ARG A 374 12.79 17.26 23.28
N LYS A 375 14.07 17.12 23.60
CA LYS A 375 14.92 18.22 24.05
C LYS A 375 15.39 19.10 22.89
N ILE A 376 15.51 18.50 21.70
CA ILE A 376 15.91 19.19 20.47
C ILE A 376 14.81 18.96 19.45
N THR A 377 14.20 20.03 18.98
CA THR A 377 13.16 20.00 17.93
C THR A 377 13.81 19.96 16.55
N LEU A 378 13.23 19.24 15.62
CA LEU A 378 13.64 19.29 14.22
C LEU A 378 13.45 20.71 13.67
N ARG A 379 14.25 21.09 12.68
CA ARG A 379 14.21 22.42 12.03
C ARG A 379 13.56 22.30 10.65
N GLY A 380 12.72 23.27 10.33
CA GLY A 380 12.14 23.39 9.00
C GLY A 380 13.21 23.54 7.92
N GLY A 381 12.88 23.12 6.70
CA GLY A 381 13.80 23.16 5.57
C GLY A 381 13.11 22.84 4.25
N ARG A 382 13.87 22.88 3.16
CA ARG A 382 13.39 22.49 1.83
C ARG A 382 13.75 21.04 1.55
N MET A 383 12.77 20.27 1.12
CA MET A 383 12.92 18.85 0.77
C MET A 383 12.04 18.48 -0.42
N SER A 384 12.23 17.29 -0.95
CA SER A 384 11.40 16.74 -2.04
C SER A 384 10.92 15.36 -1.65
N SER A 385 9.66 15.04 -1.95
CA SER A 385 9.09 13.72 -1.73
C SER A 385 9.65 12.73 -2.75
N PRO A 386 10.44 11.71 -2.33
CA PRO A 386 10.98 10.73 -3.27
C PRO A 386 9.95 9.67 -3.69
N ASP A 387 9.05 9.33 -2.79
CA ASP A 387 7.98 8.35 -2.96
C ASP A 387 6.81 8.64 -2.00
N ILE A 388 5.74 7.83 -2.07
CA ILE A 388 4.53 8.00 -1.25
C ILE A 388 4.84 7.95 0.25
N ARG A 389 5.64 6.99 0.70
CA ARG A 389 5.83 6.65 2.12
C ARG A 389 6.88 7.54 2.79
N ALA A 390 7.96 7.83 2.12
CA ALA A 390 8.90 8.84 2.58
C ALA A 390 8.25 10.23 2.56
N GLY A 391 7.41 10.54 1.58
CA GLY A 391 6.69 11.80 1.50
C GLY A 391 5.82 12.09 2.71
N ILE A 392 4.97 11.15 3.14
CA ILE A 392 4.15 11.32 4.36
C ILE A 392 5.03 11.41 5.62
N ALA A 393 6.12 10.64 5.71
CA ALA A 393 7.04 10.72 6.84
C ALA A 393 7.71 12.10 6.93
N LEU A 394 8.16 12.67 5.79
CA LEU A 394 8.70 14.03 5.73
C LEU A 394 7.63 15.09 6.08
N LEU A 395 6.38 14.89 5.69
CA LEU A 395 5.29 15.78 6.08
C LEU A 395 5.07 15.77 7.60
N ILE A 396 5.07 14.61 8.24
CA ILE A 396 4.98 14.47 9.71
C ILE A 396 6.18 15.15 10.38
N ALA A 397 7.39 14.95 9.88
CA ALA A 397 8.58 15.60 10.40
C ALA A 397 8.49 17.12 10.27
N ALA A 398 8.05 17.64 9.12
CA ALA A 398 7.88 19.07 8.87
C ALA A 398 6.84 19.72 9.79
N MET A 399 5.70 19.06 10.03
CA MET A 399 4.68 19.54 10.98
C MET A 399 5.19 19.61 12.42
N SER A 400 6.10 18.71 12.82
CA SER A 400 6.68 18.69 14.16
C SER A 400 7.89 19.62 14.32
N ALA A 401 8.42 20.17 13.23
CA ALA A 401 9.62 21.00 13.21
C ALA A 401 9.33 22.43 13.67
N THR A 402 10.38 23.17 14.00
CA THR A 402 10.29 24.64 14.20
C THR A 402 10.48 25.36 12.87
N GLY A 403 9.71 26.43 12.63
CA GLY A 403 9.78 27.25 11.42
C GLY A 403 8.98 26.66 10.25
N THR A 404 9.32 27.12 9.05
CA THR A 404 8.60 26.74 7.82
C THR A 404 9.37 25.71 7.03
N SER A 405 8.68 24.69 6.55
CA SER A 405 9.22 23.69 5.61
C SER A 405 8.55 23.82 4.25
N ARG A 406 9.28 23.44 3.20
CA ARG A 406 8.72 23.26 1.86
C ARG A 406 9.03 21.84 1.38
N ILE A 407 7.97 21.12 0.96
CA ILE A 407 8.09 19.80 0.36
C ILE A 407 7.67 19.90 -1.11
N ASP A 408 8.62 19.73 -2.01
CA ASP A 408 8.38 19.67 -3.46
C ASP A 408 7.99 18.24 -3.89
N ASN A 409 7.43 18.06 -5.10
CA ASN A 409 7.02 16.78 -5.69
C ASN A 409 5.95 16.03 -4.85
N ILE A 410 4.98 16.78 -4.32
CA ILE A 410 3.91 16.23 -3.47
C ILE A 410 2.92 15.34 -4.24
N GLU A 411 2.97 15.37 -5.57
CA GLU A 411 2.23 14.44 -6.41
C GLU A 411 2.52 12.97 -6.07
N GLN A 412 3.68 12.68 -5.45
CA GLN A 412 3.96 11.35 -4.91
C GLN A 412 3.07 11.05 -3.70
N ILE A 413 2.80 12.03 -2.84
CA ILE A 413 1.91 11.87 -1.68
C ILE A 413 0.46 11.66 -2.16
N ASP A 414 0.00 12.43 -3.15
CA ASP A 414 -1.34 12.34 -3.74
C ASP A 414 -1.65 10.97 -4.36
N ARG A 415 -0.64 10.18 -4.68
CA ARG A 415 -0.80 8.82 -5.17
C ARG A 415 -1.32 7.85 -4.11
N GLY A 416 -1.18 8.20 -2.84
CA GLY A 416 -1.50 7.30 -1.73
C GLY A 416 -2.33 7.89 -0.60
N TYR A 417 -2.49 9.22 -0.54
CA TYR A 417 -3.22 9.90 0.52
C TYR A 417 -4.22 10.89 -0.07
N GLU A 418 -5.50 10.70 0.26
CA GLU A 418 -6.61 11.54 -0.21
C GLU A 418 -6.66 12.85 0.57
N ASN A 419 -6.58 14.00 -0.14
CA ASN A 419 -6.73 15.36 0.42
C ASN A 419 -6.04 15.52 1.80
N ILE A 420 -4.79 15.05 1.89
CA ILE A 420 -4.11 14.93 3.19
C ILE A 420 -3.95 16.29 3.87
N GLU A 421 -3.62 17.34 3.13
CA GLU A 421 -3.48 18.70 3.66
C GLU A 421 -4.80 19.24 4.23
N GLY A 422 -5.92 19.02 3.55
CA GLY A 422 -7.24 19.46 4.02
C GLY A 422 -7.63 18.74 5.31
N ARG A 423 -7.40 17.43 5.38
CA ARG A 423 -7.70 16.59 6.55
C ARG A 423 -6.82 16.94 7.74
N LEU A 424 -5.54 17.22 7.55
CA LEU A 424 -4.62 17.62 8.62
C LEU A 424 -4.87 19.07 9.07
N ASN A 425 -5.20 19.98 8.15
CA ASN A 425 -5.60 21.36 8.48
C ASN A 425 -6.86 21.39 9.33
N ALA A 426 -7.81 20.48 9.10
CA ALA A 426 -9.01 20.34 9.95
C ALA A 426 -8.68 19.93 11.39
N LEU A 427 -7.51 19.33 11.66
CA LEU A 427 -7.00 19.02 12.99
C LEU A 427 -6.16 20.16 13.59
N GLY A 428 -5.89 21.23 12.85
CA GLY A 428 -5.11 22.39 13.30
C GLY A 428 -3.71 22.51 12.69
N ALA A 429 -3.35 21.69 11.70
CA ALA A 429 -2.13 21.90 10.93
C ALA A 429 -2.21 23.18 10.10
N LYS A 430 -1.07 23.67 9.64
CA LYS A 430 -0.98 24.81 8.71
C LYS A 430 -0.16 24.38 7.49
N ILE A 431 -0.86 23.83 6.53
CA ILE A 431 -0.30 23.32 5.27
C ILE A 431 -0.98 24.07 4.12
N ILE A 432 -0.18 24.65 3.24
CA ILE A 432 -0.64 25.33 2.02
C ILE A 432 -0.08 24.57 0.82
N ARG A 433 -0.98 24.27 -0.11
CA ARG A 433 -0.59 23.71 -1.42
C ARG A 433 -0.22 24.87 -2.36
N GLY A 434 1.02 24.84 -2.92
CA GLY A 434 1.57 25.84 -3.83
C GLY A 434 1.99 25.26 -5.17
#